data_a86c1a33556ec7fa0a65a81c0e7ab518
#
_entry.id   a86c1a33556ec7fa0a65a81c0e7ab518
#
_cell.length_a   1.000
_cell.length_b   1.000
_cell.length_c   1.000
_cell.angle_alpha   90.00
_cell.angle_beta   90.00
_cell.angle_gamma   90.00
#
_symmetry.space_group_name_H-M   'P 1'
#
loop_
_entity.id
_entity.type
_entity.pdbx_description
1 polymer ?
#
loop_
_entity_poly.entity_id
_entity_poly.type
_entity_poly.pdbx_seq_one_letter_code
_entity_poly.pdbx_strand_id
1 'polypeptide(L)'
;TIDGLVRHGVSDAGSPIHGRDAEEIIDALDASGRKGPARTIDYMLQTGPYGAAFGANPGGASLDLLLANPHGVDYGALEPRLPEALRTKSGRVELAPAELLADVPRLRTAIDELSNRDLVLVGRRHLRSNNSWMHNIEVLVKGKARCTLHVHPDDASKLGVTDGGVARVTSRVGSVDAVVEVTDAIRPGVVSLPHGWGHGVPGTRMRVAAERAGVNSNVLTDHEAIDPLSGTSVLNGIPVVVAPVAGS
;
A
#
# COMPACT_ATOMS: atom_id res chain seq x y z
N THR A 1 -6.41 17.95 17.99
CA THR A 1 -7.89 17.94 18.19
C THR A 1 -8.59 18.55 16.99
N ILE A 2 -9.88 18.29 16.78
CA ILE A 2 -10.69 18.89 15.70
C ILE A 2 -10.72 20.40 15.86
N ASP A 3 -10.87 20.91 17.06
CA ASP A 3 -10.85 22.35 17.33
C ASP A 3 -9.55 23.02 16.87
N GLY A 4 -8.42 22.32 17.02
CA GLY A 4 -7.14 22.77 16.44
C GLY A 4 -7.16 22.84 14.92
N LEU A 5 -7.81 21.86 14.25
CA LEU A 5 -7.99 21.90 12.78
C LEU A 5 -8.91 23.02 12.35
N VAL A 6 -9.98 23.29 13.09
CA VAL A 6 -10.87 24.44 12.82
C VAL A 6 -10.11 25.75 12.92
N ARG A 7 -9.38 25.96 14.04
CA ARG A 7 -8.57 27.19 14.26
C ARG A 7 -7.48 27.36 13.20
N HIS A 8 -6.90 26.28 12.73
CA HIS A 8 -5.98 26.32 11.59
C HIS A 8 -6.71 26.68 10.30
N GLY A 9 -7.83 26.01 10.01
CA GLY A 9 -8.60 26.21 8.78
C GLY A 9 -9.12 27.64 8.61
N VAL A 10 -9.55 28.30 9.69
CA VAL A 10 -10.01 29.70 9.58
C VAL A 10 -8.87 30.69 9.31
N SER A 11 -7.62 30.32 9.59
CA SER A 11 -6.43 31.12 9.26
C SER A 11 -5.79 30.77 7.93
N ASP A 12 -6.14 29.64 7.33
CA ASP A 12 -5.60 29.18 6.05
C ASP A 12 -6.39 29.77 4.87
N ALA A 13 -5.74 30.60 4.04
CA ALA A 13 -6.34 31.22 2.86
C ALA A 13 -6.86 30.19 1.82
N GLY A 14 -6.35 28.98 1.82
CA GLY A 14 -6.81 27.88 0.95
C GLY A 14 -8.02 27.11 1.49
N SER A 15 -8.46 27.42 2.72
CA SER A 15 -9.57 26.72 3.37
C SER A 15 -10.93 27.33 3.02
N PRO A 16 -11.99 26.54 2.79
CA PRO A 16 -13.34 27.05 2.55
C PRO A 16 -13.96 27.76 3.77
N ILE A 17 -13.33 27.66 4.94
CA ILE A 17 -13.75 28.35 6.16
C ILE A 17 -12.82 29.52 6.54
N HIS A 18 -11.93 29.94 5.62
CA HIS A 18 -11.02 31.05 5.85
C HIS A 18 -11.75 32.33 6.28
N GLY A 19 -11.21 33.00 7.29
CA GLY A 19 -11.74 34.29 7.79
C GLY A 19 -13.03 34.20 8.62
N ARG A 20 -13.55 32.98 8.85
CA ARG A 20 -14.72 32.77 9.72
C ARG A 20 -14.33 32.71 11.19
N ASP A 21 -15.33 32.88 12.05
CA ASP A 21 -15.14 32.69 13.49
C ASP A 21 -14.96 31.18 13.80
N ALA A 22 -13.85 30.83 14.46
CA ALA A 22 -13.55 29.45 14.81
C ALA A 22 -14.54 28.88 15.84
N GLU A 23 -14.99 29.71 16.81
CA GLU A 23 -15.92 29.26 17.85
C GLU A 23 -17.30 28.98 17.24
N GLU A 24 -17.78 29.81 16.29
CA GLU A 24 -19.04 29.54 15.57
C GLU A 24 -19.01 28.14 14.89
N ILE A 25 -17.90 27.77 14.28
CA ILE A 25 -17.75 26.46 13.60
C ILE A 25 -17.63 25.32 14.64
N ILE A 26 -16.90 25.53 15.72
CA ILE A 26 -16.78 24.57 16.80
C ILE A 26 -18.15 24.31 17.45
N ASP A 27 -18.91 25.37 17.72
CA ASP A 27 -20.25 25.30 18.29
C ASP A 27 -21.21 24.56 17.34
N ALA A 28 -21.12 24.79 16.04
CA ALA A 28 -21.92 24.09 15.02
C ALA A 28 -21.60 22.58 14.98
N LEU A 29 -20.32 22.21 15.10
CA LEU A 29 -19.90 20.81 15.21
C LEU A 29 -20.40 20.17 16.51
N ASP A 30 -20.38 20.89 17.61
CA ASP A 30 -20.82 20.39 18.93
C ASP A 30 -22.36 20.30 19.00
N ALA A 31 -23.08 21.25 18.42
CA ALA A 31 -24.53 21.23 18.32
C ALA A 31 -25.08 20.01 17.58
N SER A 32 -24.28 19.40 16.69
CA SER A 32 -24.61 18.14 16.03
C SER A 32 -24.72 16.95 17.01
N GLY A 33 -24.19 17.08 18.23
CA GLY A 33 -24.08 15.99 19.22
C GLY A 33 -23.09 14.88 18.88
N ARG A 34 -22.37 14.99 17.73
CA ARG A 34 -21.41 14.01 17.28
C ARG A 34 -20.11 14.07 18.06
N LYS A 35 -19.52 12.88 18.31
CA LYS A 35 -18.24 12.75 19.04
C LYS A 35 -17.27 11.85 18.28
N GLY A 36 -15.99 11.98 18.57
CA GLY A 36 -14.93 11.13 18.02
C GLY A 36 -14.91 11.13 16.49
N PRO A 37 -14.86 9.96 15.84
CA PRO A 37 -14.74 9.84 14.37
C PRO A 37 -15.86 10.53 13.60
N ALA A 38 -17.09 10.48 14.06
CA ALA A 38 -18.22 11.10 13.39
C ALA A 38 -18.09 12.63 13.29
N ARG A 39 -17.60 13.29 14.36
CA ARG A 39 -17.32 14.74 14.37
C ARG A 39 -16.17 15.09 13.40
N THR A 40 -15.14 14.22 13.35
CA THR A 40 -14.02 14.39 12.43
C THR A 40 -14.46 14.27 10.97
N ILE A 41 -15.25 13.24 10.65
CA ILE A 41 -15.74 13.00 9.30
C ILE A 41 -16.63 14.15 8.84
N ASP A 42 -17.52 14.66 9.68
CA ASP A 42 -18.38 15.78 9.34
C ASP A 42 -17.54 17.04 9.03
N TYR A 43 -16.57 17.37 9.85
CA TYR A 43 -15.63 18.46 9.57
C TYR A 43 -14.93 18.28 8.22
N MET A 44 -14.39 17.09 7.94
CA MET A 44 -13.70 16.79 6.69
C MET A 44 -14.63 16.86 5.47
N LEU A 45 -15.87 16.40 5.60
CA LEU A 45 -16.87 16.51 4.54
C LEU A 45 -17.20 17.97 4.26
N GLN A 46 -17.47 18.75 5.30
CA GLN A 46 -17.88 20.15 5.16
C GLN A 46 -16.76 21.06 4.64
N THR A 47 -15.50 20.73 4.91
CA THR A 47 -14.33 21.49 4.42
C THR A 47 -13.69 20.88 3.17
N GLY A 48 -14.24 19.79 2.64
CA GLY A 48 -13.80 19.17 1.40
C GLY A 48 -14.26 19.92 0.14
N PRO A 49 -13.81 19.50 -1.06
CA PRO A 49 -14.11 20.20 -2.33
C PRO A 49 -15.58 20.35 -2.65
N TYR A 50 -16.42 19.46 -2.15
CA TYR A 50 -17.88 19.48 -2.32
C TYR A 50 -18.61 19.86 -1.02
N GLY A 51 -17.87 20.37 -0.03
CA GLY A 51 -18.36 20.59 1.32
C GLY A 51 -19.41 21.68 1.43
N ALA A 52 -20.29 21.55 2.40
CA ALA A 52 -21.29 22.58 2.75
C ALA A 52 -20.67 23.83 3.39
N ALA A 53 -19.39 23.78 3.79
CA ALA A 53 -18.65 24.86 4.43
C ALA A 53 -19.45 25.51 5.59
N PHE A 54 -20.10 24.69 6.39
CA PHE A 54 -20.95 25.13 7.51
C PHE A 54 -22.01 26.16 7.07
N GLY A 55 -22.73 25.86 6.00
CA GLY A 55 -23.80 26.66 5.44
C GLY A 55 -23.38 27.69 4.39
N ALA A 56 -22.08 27.92 4.17
CA ALA A 56 -21.62 28.82 3.12
C ALA A 56 -21.84 28.25 1.70
N ASN A 57 -21.96 26.94 1.56
CA ASN A 57 -22.30 26.26 0.30
C ASN A 57 -23.55 25.40 0.51
N PRO A 58 -24.76 25.94 0.30
CA PRO A 58 -26.02 25.18 0.46
C PRO A 58 -26.07 23.96 -0.48
N GLY A 59 -26.45 22.81 0.07
CA GLY A 59 -26.46 21.54 -0.68
C GLY A 59 -25.11 20.85 -0.81
N GLY A 60 -24.04 21.41 -0.26
CA GLY A 60 -22.74 20.77 -0.19
C GLY A 60 -22.70 19.60 0.79
N ALA A 61 -21.60 18.85 0.74
CA ALA A 61 -21.41 17.65 1.56
C ALA A 61 -21.37 17.97 3.06
N SER A 62 -22.15 17.21 3.80
CA SER A 62 -22.15 17.12 5.27
C SER A 62 -22.43 15.68 5.67
N LEU A 63 -22.15 15.32 6.92
CA LEU A 63 -22.50 13.96 7.37
C LEU A 63 -24.02 13.76 7.39
N ASP A 64 -24.81 14.79 7.68
CA ASP A 64 -26.29 14.69 7.62
C ASP A 64 -26.78 14.36 6.23
N LEU A 65 -26.22 15.04 5.21
CA LEU A 65 -26.57 14.76 3.81
C LEU A 65 -26.29 13.32 3.44
N LEU A 66 -25.13 12.78 3.85
CA LEU A 66 -24.77 11.38 3.54
C LEU A 66 -25.62 10.39 4.31
N LEU A 67 -25.96 10.66 5.56
CA LEU A 67 -26.85 9.79 6.36
C LEU A 67 -28.28 9.77 5.81
N ALA A 68 -28.75 10.90 5.26
CA ALA A 68 -30.05 10.97 4.60
C ALA A 68 -30.07 10.26 3.23
N ASN A 69 -28.91 10.00 2.64
CA ASN A 69 -28.75 9.36 1.34
C ASN A 69 -27.89 8.10 1.43
N PRO A 70 -28.39 6.99 2.00
CA PRO A 70 -27.60 5.77 2.26
C PRO A 70 -27.07 5.08 1.00
N HIS A 71 -27.61 5.42 -0.16
CA HIS A 71 -27.14 4.90 -1.46
C HIS A 71 -26.13 5.82 -2.15
N GLY A 72 -25.72 6.90 -1.49
CA GLY A 72 -24.76 7.90 -1.99
C GLY A 72 -25.41 9.16 -2.55
N VAL A 73 -24.58 10.16 -2.79
CA VAL A 73 -24.96 11.44 -3.40
C VAL A 73 -24.23 11.55 -4.74
N ASP A 74 -24.98 11.81 -5.81
CA ASP A 74 -24.39 12.03 -7.13
C ASP A 74 -24.05 13.52 -7.30
N TYR A 75 -22.77 13.83 -7.48
CA TYR A 75 -22.27 15.19 -7.75
C TYR A 75 -22.10 15.47 -9.25
N GLY A 76 -22.63 14.62 -10.11
CA GLY A 76 -22.57 14.76 -11.56
C GLY A 76 -21.30 14.16 -12.19
N ALA A 77 -21.07 14.47 -13.44
CA ALA A 77 -19.94 13.98 -14.21
C ALA A 77 -18.61 14.55 -13.69
N LEU A 78 -17.54 13.76 -13.82
CA LEU A 78 -16.19 14.24 -13.57
C LEU A 78 -15.79 15.27 -14.62
N GLU A 79 -15.42 16.46 -14.16
CA GLU A 79 -14.95 17.55 -15.02
C GLU A 79 -13.43 17.70 -14.95
N PRO A 80 -12.77 18.14 -16.04
CA PRO A 80 -11.36 18.50 -16.01
C PRO A 80 -11.08 19.58 -14.97
N ARG A 81 -10.09 19.35 -14.10
CA ARG A 81 -9.77 20.25 -12.99
C ARG A 81 -8.34 20.80 -13.03
N LEU A 82 -7.69 20.73 -14.18
CA LEU A 82 -6.42 21.41 -14.40
C LEU A 82 -6.68 22.76 -15.07
N PRO A 83 -5.96 23.83 -14.66
CA PRO A 83 -4.85 23.85 -13.69
C PRO A 83 -5.25 24.01 -12.22
N GLU A 84 -6.54 24.18 -11.88
CA GLU A 84 -7.03 24.58 -10.55
C GLU A 84 -6.66 23.58 -9.45
N ALA A 85 -6.53 22.29 -9.80
CA ALA A 85 -6.14 21.24 -8.87
C ALA A 85 -4.64 21.26 -8.51
N LEU A 86 -3.81 22.03 -9.22
CA LEU A 86 -2.37 22.08 -8.96
C LEU A 86 -2.09 22.80 -7.63
N ARG A 87 -1.18 22.23 -6.85
CA ARG A 87 -0.70 22.78 -5.57
C ARG A 87 0.76 23.21 -5.62
N THR A 88 1.37 23.18 -6.81
CA THR A 88 2.75 23.63 -7.02
C THR A 88 2.84 25.15 -6.90
N LYS A 89 3.96 25.67 -6.42
CA LYS A 89 4.20 27.12 -6.32
C LYS A 89 4.15 27.82 -7.69
N SER A 90 4.53 27.11 -8.73
CA SER A 90 4.53 27.60 -10.13
C SER A 90 3.15 27.60 -10.78
N GLY A 91 2.13 26.94 -10.20
CA GLY A 91 0.85 26.66 -10.83
C GLY A 91 0.94 25.78 -12.09
N ARG A 92 2.07 25.09 -12.29
CA ARG A 92 2.34 24.21 -13.42
C ARG A 92 2.70 22.80 -12.95
N VAL A 93 2.55 21.82 -13.83
CA VAL A 93 3.09 20.48 -13.61
C VAL A 93 4.62 20.57 -13.61
N GLU A 94 5.24 20.18 -12.51
CA GLU A 94 6.70 20.13 -12.37
C GLU A 94 7.20 18.75 -12.79
N LEU A 95 7.84 18.67 -13.97
CA LEU A 95 8.30 17.40 -14.53
C LEU A 95 9.61 16.91 -13.92
N ALA A 96 10.38 17.80 -13.30
CA ALA A 96 11.67 17.54 -12.67
C ALA A 96 11.80 18.26 -11.33
N PRO A 97 11.04 17.86 -10.29
CA PRO A 97 11.13 18.47 -8.97
C PRO A 97 12.56 18.35 -8.41
N ALA A 98 13.03 19.40 -7.76
CA ALA A 98 14.40 19.46 -7.26
C ALA A 98 14.74 18.33 -6.29
N GLU A 99 13.77 17.94 -5.45
CA GLU A 99 13.90 16.83 -4.49
C GLU A 99 14.15 15.50 -5.20
N LEU A 100 13.45 15.21 -6.30
CA LEU A 100 13.65 14.00 -7.09
C LEU A 100 14.99 14.03 -7.84
N LEU A 101 15.39 15.18 -8.38
CA LEU A 101 16.69 15.33 -9.04
C LEU A 101 17.85 15.15 -8.07
N ALA A 102 17.73 15.62 -6.84
CA ALA A 102 18.74 15.46 -5.79
C ALA A 102 18.96 13.98 -5.41
N ASP A 103 18.01 13.09 -5.67
CA ASP A 103 18.10 11.67 -5.37
C ASP A 103 18.77 10.83 -6.51
N VAL A 104 18.99 11.41 -7.68
CA VAL A 104 19.62 10.71 -8.82
C VAL A 104 20.99 10.10 -8.49
N PRO A 105 21.88 10.75 -7.72
CA PRO A 105 23.15 10.12 -7.31
C PRO A 105 22.95 8.80 -6.54
N ARG A 106 21.97 8.73 -5.62
CA ARG A 106 21.65 7.50 -4.89
C ARG A 106 21.18 6.39 -5.83
N LEU A 107 20.35 6.74 -6.83
CA LEU A 107 19.91 5.79 -7.85
C LEU A 107 21.09 5.21 -8.63
N ARG A 108 22.07 6.04 -9.02
CA ARG A 108 23.30 5.58 -9.72
C ARG A 108 24.08 4.60 -8.88
N THR A 109 24.35 4.93 -7.61
CA THR A 109 25.02 4.02 -6.67
C THR A 109 24.25 2.69 -6.55
N ALA A 110 22.92 2.74 -6.41
CA ALA A 110 22.11 1.53 -6.30
C ALA A 110 22.16 0.66 -7.57
N ILE A 111 22.24 1.25 -8.76
CA ILE A 111 22.40 0.52 -10.02
C ILE A 111 23.77 -0.21 -10.05
N ASP A 112 24.84 0.47 -9.67
CA ASP A 112 26.18 -0.10 -9.63
C ASP A 112 26.28 -1.25 -8.62
N GLU A 113 25.64 -1.11 -7.46
CA GLU A 113 25.56 -2.15 -6.43
C GLU A 113 24.73 -3.36 -6.87
N LEU A 114 23.60 -3.13 -7.57
CA LEU A 114 22.71 -4.21 -8.06
C LEU A 114 23.42 -5.09 -9.08
N SER A 115 24.34 -4.54 -9.89
CA SER A 115 25.09 -5.32 -10.88
C SER A 115 25.96 -6.41 -10.26
N ASN A 116 26.25 -6.33 -8.96
CA ASN A 116 27.08 -7.27 -8.19
C ASN A 116 26.26 -8.22 -7.29
N ARG A 117 24.93 -8.22 -7.36
CA ARG A 117 24.05 -9.06 -6.53
C ARG A 117 23.64 -10.32 -7.28
N ASP A 118 23.66 -11.46 -6.59
CA ASP A 118 23.31 -12.74 -7.19
C ASP A 118 21.81 -12.83 -7.51
N LEU A 119 20.94 -12.48 -6.58
CA LEU A 119 19.48 -12.54 -6.74
C LEU A 119 18.76 -11.41 -6.02
N VAL A 120 17.62 -10.97 -6.59
CA VAL A 120 16.68 -10.05 -5.93
C VAL A 120 15.28 -10.67 -5.86
N LEU A 121 14.62 -10.50 -4.72
CA LEU A 121 13.24 -10.92 -4.52
C LEU A 121 12.27 -9.79 -4.91
N VAL A 122 11.24 -10.15 -5.68
CA VAL A 122 10.09 -9.29 -5.97
C VAL A 122 8.79 -9.93 -5.48
N GLY A 123 7.89 -9.11 -4.96
CA GLY A 123 6.55 -9.53 -4.59
C GLY A 123 5.70 -9.86 -5.81
N ARG A 124 4.76 -10.81 -5.65
CA ARG A 124 3.82 -11.19 -6.70
C ARG A 124 2.38 -11.05 -6.22
N ARG A 125 1.54 -10.45 -7.07
CA ARG A 125 0.09 -10.44 -6.88
C ARG A 125 -0.52 -11.72 -7.47
N HIS A 126 -1.61 -12.19 -6.87
CA HIS A 126 -2.34 -13.35 -7.36
C HIS A 126 -3.82 -13.03 -7.50
N LEU A 127 -4.43 -13.37 -8.63
CA LEU A 127 -5.83 -13.06 -8.95
C LEU A 127 -6.82 -13.53 -7.88
N ARG A 128 -6.59 -14.72 -7.30
CA ARG A 128 -7.50 -15.34 -6.31
C ARG A 128 -7.10 -15.08 -4.86
N SER A 129 -6.34 -14.02 -4.60
CA SER A 129 -5.85 -13.69 -3.25
C SER A 129 -6.50 -12.45 -2.67
N ASN A 130 -6.64 -11.37 -3.45
CA ASN A 130 -6.99 -10.03 -2.96
C ASN A 130 -6.23 -9.71 -1.66
N ASN A 131 -4.90 -9.63 -1.75
CA ASN A 131 -3.95 -9.73 -0.66
C ASN A 131 -4.04 -11.13 0.03
N SER A 132 -4.81 -11.27 1.11
CA SER A 132 -5.04 -12.55 1.81
C SER A 132 -6.52 -12.85 2.03
N TRP A 133 -7.41 -11.94 1.71
CA TRP A 133 -8.84 -12.00 2.07
C TRP A 133 -9.55 -13.21 1.49
N MET A 134 -9.12 -13.69 0.33
CA MET A 134 -9.72 -14.82 -0.35
C MET A 134 -9.12 -16.17 0.04
N HIS A 135 -8.07 -16.19 0.86
CA HIS A 135 -7.35 -17.44 1.21
C HIS A 135 -8.17 -18.40 2.09
N ASN A 136 -9.15 -17.89 2.84
CA ASN A 136 -10.04 -18.73 3.66
C ASN A 136 -11.32 -19.17 2.95
N ILE A 137 -11.42 -18.97 1.63
CA ILE A 137 -12.56 -19.35 0.79
C ILE A 137 -12.15 -20.55 -0.06
N GLU A 138 -12.70 -21.74 0.26
CA GLU A 138 -12.28 -23.01 -0.32
C GLU A 138 -12.33 -23.04 -1.85
N VAL A 139 -13.41 -22.54 -2.46
CA VAL A 139 -13.58 -22.48 -3.91
C VAL A 139 -12.49 -21.66 -4.62
N LEU A 140 -11.90 -20.68 -3.94
CA LEU A 140 -10.85 -19.83 -4.48
C LEU A 140 -9.44 -20.40 -4.28
N VAL A 141 -9.21 -21.13 -3.18
CA VAL A 141 -7.86 -21.69 -2.87
C VAL A 141 -7.66 -23.12 -3.34
N LYS A 142 -8.74 -23.82 -3.73
CA LYS A 142 -8.63 -25.19 -4.25
C LYS A 142 -7.73 -25.29 -5.49
N GLY A 143 -7.19 -26.50 -5.74
CA GLY A 143 -6.33 -26.80 -6.87
C GLY A 143 -4.84 -26.62 -6.55
N LYS A 144 -4.04 -26.26 -7.55
CA LYS A 144 -2.56 -26.13 -7.44
C LYS A 144 -2.17 -25.16 -6.31
N ALA A 145 -1.13 -25.53 -5.55
CA ALA A 145 -0.50 -24.59 -4.61
C ALA A 145 0.01 -23.36 -5.35
N ARG A 146 -0.21 -22.17 -4.76
CA ARG A 146 0.11 -20.90 -5.42
C ARG A 146 1.17 -20.10 -4.68
N CYS A 147 1.47 -20.46 -3.44
CA CYS A 147 2.56 -19.87 -2.69
C CYS A 147 3.86 -20.57 -3.05
N THR A 148 4.37 -20.30 -4.24
CA THR A 148 5.59 -20.88 -4.78
C THR A 148 6.64 -19.80 -5.02
N LEU A 149 7.91 -20.16 -4.85
CA LEU A 149 9.04 -19.34 -5.25
C LEU A 149 9.28 -19.56 -6.75
N HIS A 150 9.00 -18.54 -7.58
CA HIS A 150 9.39 -18.59 -8.99
C HIS A 150 10.89 -18.39 -9.11
N VAL A 151 11.53 -19.27 -9.87
CA VAL A 151 12.97 -19.26 -10.16
C VAL A 151 13.17 -19.52 -11.67
N HIS A 152 14.00 -18.71 -12.33
CA HIS A 152 14.34 -18.94 -13.73
C HIS A 152 15.11 -20.25 -13.91
N PRO A 153 14.92 -21.03 -15.01
CA PRO A 153 15.62 -22.29 -15.24
C PRO A 153 17.16 -22.21 -15.11
N ASP A 154 17.76 -21.12 -15.64
CA ASP A 154 19.21 -20.93 -15.56
C ASP A 154 19.68 -20.71 -14.11
N ASP A 155 18.92 -19.99 -13.31
CA ASP A 155 19.24 -19.76 -11.91
C ASP A 155 18.97 -21.02 -11.08
N ALA A 156 17.88 -21.74 -11.36
CA ALA A 156 17.58 -23.02 -10.71
C ALA A 156 18.74 -24.03 -10.89
N SER A 157 19.26 -24.10 -12.12
CA SER A 157 20.42 -24.96 -12.43
C SER A 157 21.67 -24.57 -11.64
N LYS A 158 22.00 -23.26 -11.60
CA LYS A 158 23.16 -22.75 -10.85
C LYS A 158 23.04 -22.96 -9.35
N LEU A 159 21.85 -22.83 -8.80
CA LEU A 159 21.56 -22.94 -7.37
C LEU A 159 21.38 -24.39 -6.91
N GLY A 160 21.18 -25.32 -7.85
CA GLY A 160 20.89 -26.73 -7.53
C GLY A 160 19.48 -26.92 -6.96
N VAL A 161 18.52 -26.05 -7.29
CA VAL A 161 17.11 -26.21 -6.88
C VAL A 161 16.29 -26.82 -8.01
N THR A 162 15.27 -27.61 -7.65
CA THR A 162 14.43 -28.33 -8.62
C THR A 162 12.98 -27.89 -8.52
N ASP A 163 12.24 -28.06 -9.61
CA ASP A 163 10.80 -27.78 -9.63
C ASP A 163 10.06 -28.69 -8.63
N GLY A 164 9.21 -28.13 -7.80
CA GLY A 164 8.51 -28.81 -6.72
C GLY A 164 9.35 -29.10 -5.48
N GLY A 165 10.67 -28.90 -5.51
CA GLY A 165 11.55 -28.99 -4.32
C GLY A 165 11.35 -27.80 -3.38
N VAL A 166 12.03 -27.82 -2.23
CA VAL A 166 12.01 -26.73 -1.26
C VAL A 166 13.33 -25.99 -1.28
N ALA A 167 13.27 -24.65 -1.36
CA ALA A 167 14.43 -23.80 -1.24
C ALA A 167 14.28 -22.83 -0.07
N ARG A 168 15.39 -22.59 0.63
CA ARG A 168 15.51 -21.55 1.63
C ARG A 168 15.86 -20.24 0.97
N VAL A 169 15.01 -19.23 1.18
CA VAL A 169 15.24 -17.84 0.78
C VAL A 169 15.65 -17.07 2.00
N THR A 170 16.79 -16.43 1.96
CA THR A 170 17.36 -15.66 3.08
C THR A 170 17.64 -14.25 2.65
N SER A 171 17.12 -13.27 3.39
CA SER A 171 17.48 -11.84 3.30
C SER A 171 18.39 -11.43 4.45
N ARG A 172 18.75 -10.16 4.55
CA ARG A 172 19.49 -9.61 5.70
C ARG A 172 18.78 -9.86 7.05
N VAL A 173 17.46 -9.90 7.06
CA VAL A 173 16.67 -9.86 8.32
C VAL A 173 15.95 -11.17 8.63
N GLY A 174 15.83 -12.09 7.70
CA GLY A 174 15.13 -13.34 7.96
C GLY A 174 15.22 -14.35 6.84
N SER A 175 14.62 -15.54 7.06
CA SER A 175 14.56 -16.59 6.07
C SER A 175 13.21 -17.30 6.06
N VAL A 176 12.84 -17.84 4.90
CA VAL A 176 11.66 -18.71 4.72
C VAL A 176 12.00 -19.87 3.81
N ASP A 177 11.37 -21.03 4.04
CA ASP A 177 11.48 -22.21 3.18
C ASP A 177 10.24 -22.27 2.28
N ALA A 178 10.42 -22.19 0.96
CA ALA A 178 9.34 -22.12 -0.01
C ALA A 178 9.46 -23.22 -1.08
N VAL A 179 8.32 -23.73 -1.53
CA VAL A 179 8.27 -24.65 -2.67
C VAL A 179 8.69 -23.91 -3.93
N VAL A 180 9.60 -24.48 -4.69
CA VAL A 180 10.13 -23.91 -5.93
C VAL A 180 9.19 -24.21 -7.10
N GLU A 181 8.97 -23.21 -7.94
CA GLU A 181 8.35 -23.32 -9.26
C GLU A 181 9.34 -22.80 -10.29
N VAL A 182 9.93 -23.69 -11.06
CA VAL A 182 10.87 -23.34 -12.13
C VAL A 182 10.06 -22.84 -13.32
N THR A 183 10.32 -21.61 -13.77
CA THR A 183 9.56 -20.98 -14.84
C THR A 183 10.37 -19.89 -15.55
N ASP A 184 10.22 -19.81 -16.86
CA ASP A 184 10.77 -18.74 -17.71
C ASP A 184 9.91 -17.45 -17.69
N ALA A 185 8.79 -17.45 -16.98
CA ALA A 185 7.96 -16.26 -16.77
C ALA A 185 8.64 -15.18 -15.92
N ILE A 186 9.78 -15.49 -15.29
CA ILE A 186 10.61 -14.54 -14.54
C ILE A 186 12.01 -14.45 -15.19
N ARG A 187 12.63 -13.27 -15.16
CA ARG A 187 13.97 -13.10 -15.72
C ARG A 187 15.06 -13.69 -14.83
N PRO A 188 16.22 -14.11 -15.38
CA PRO A 188 17.38 -14.47 -14.60
C PRO A 188 17.82 -13.36 -13.61
N GLY A 189 18.31 -13.76 -12.45
CA GLY A 189 18.71 -12.83 -11.37
C GLY A 189 17.54 -12.33 -10.51
N VAL A 190 16.30 -12.73 -10.81
CA VAL A 190 15.12 -12.36 -10.04
C VAL A 190 14.36 -13.59 -9.58
N VAL A 191 13.95 -13.59 -8.31
CA VAL A 191 13.03 -14.59 -7.76
C VAL A 191 11.76 -13.92 -7.26
N SER A 192 10.63 -14.63 -7.24
CA SER A 192 9.36 -14.04 -6.84
C SER A 192 8.55 -14.91 -5.90
N LEU A 193 8.06 -14.29 -4.81
CA LEU A 193 7.09 -14.88 -3.89
C LEU A 193 5.79 -14.08 -3.88
N PRO A 194 4.62 -14.74 -3.80
CA PRO A 194 3.37 -14.04 -3.62
C PRO A 194 3.26 -13.52 -2.19
N HIS A 195 2.73 -12.30 -2.02
CA HIS A 195 2.44 -11.77 -0.69
C HIS A 195 1.06 -12.21 -0.17
N GLY A 196 0.84 -12.00 1.13
CA GLY A 196 -0.44 -12.28 1.79
C GLY A 196 -0.60 -13.72 2.29
N TRP A 197 0.43 -14.55 2.21
CA TRP A 197 0.50 -15.91 2.73
C TRP A 197 1.19 -15.96 4.11
N GLY A 198 1.26 -17.16 4.71
CA GLY A 198 1.85 -17.37 6.03
C GLY A 198 0.80 -17.65 7.11
N HIS A 199 -0.27 -18.36 6.77
CA HIS A 199 -1.40 -18.62 7.66
C HIS A 199 -1.18 -19.75 8.66
N GLY A 200 0.02 -20.34 8.69
CA GLY A 200 0.38 -21.44 9.62
C GLY A 200 0.80 -20.98 11.03
N VAL A 201 0.64 -19.68 11.35
CA VAL A 201 1.02 -19.17 12.68
C VAL A 201 0.08 -19.71 13.75
N PRO A 202 0.60 -20.27 14.88
CA PRO A 202 -0.22 -20.73 15.99
C PRO A 202 -1.17 -19.65 16.49
N GLY A 203 -2.44 -20.03 16.75
CA GLY A 203 -3.49 -19.09 17.21
C GLY A 203 -4.33 -18.47 16.09
N THR A 204 -3.98 -18.61 14.83
CA THR A 204 -4.87 -18.23 13.72
C THR A 204 -6.08 -19.18 13.68
N ARG A 205 -7.28 -18.59 13.41
CA ARG A 205 -8.54 -19.35 13.39
C ARG A 205 -9.11 -19.54 11.98
N MET A 206 -8.30 -19.36 10.96
CA MET A 206 -8.68 -19.50 9.55
C MET A 206 -8.40 -20.92 9.07
N ARG A 207 -9.37 -21.82 9.22
CA ARG A 207 -9.24 -23.27 8.94
C ARG A 207 -8.76 -23.54 7.51
N VAL A 208 -9.45 -23.05 6.51
CA VAL A 208 -9.10 -23.29 5.09
C VAL A 208 -7.76 -22.70 4.71
N ALA A 209 -7.47 -21.48 5.18
CA ALA A 209 -6.20 -20.82 4.92
C ALA A 209 -5.03 -21.54 5.63
N ALA A 210 -5.23 -22.08 6.82
CA ALA A 210 -4.20 -22.82 7.57
C ALA A 210 -3.81 -24.14 6.88
N GLU A 211 -4.74 -24.83 6.22
CA GLU A 211 -4.47 -26.04 5.44
C GLU A 211 -3.59 -25.77 4.20
N ARG A 212 -3.49 -24.51 3.78
CA ARG A 212 -2.72 -24.04 2.63
C ARG A 212 -1.90 -22.82 3.01
N ALA A 213 -1.23 -22.90 4.15
CA ALA A 213 -0.61 -21.79 4.84
C ALA A 213 0.33 -20.94 3.97
N GLY A 214 1.15 -21.60 3.13
CA GLY A 214 2.23 -20.92 2.42
C GLY A 214 3.24 -20.27 3.36
N VAL A 215 4.05 -19.36 2.84
CA VAL A 215 5.08 -18.65 3.60
C VAL A 215 4.83 -17.13 3.62
N ASN A 216 5.20 -16.50 4.72
CA ASN A 216 5.07 -15.05 4.87
C ASN A 216 6.29 -14.33 4.28
N SER A 217 6.15 -13.75 3.10
CA SER A 217 7.22 -13.00 2.44
C SER A 217 7.67 -11.75 3.22
N ASN A 218 6.83 -11.21 4.13
CA ASN A 218 7.21 -10.06 4.97
C ASN A 218 8.36 -10.39 5.96
N VAL A 219 8.62 -11.68 6.25
CA VAL A 219 9.79 -12.09 7.04
C VAL A 219 11.10 -11.68 6.38
N LEU A 220 11.09 -11.52 5.06
CA LEU A 220 12.25 -11.14 4.26
C LEU A 220 12.39 -9.62 4.07
N THR A 221 11.37 -8.84 4.44
CA THR A 221 11.38 -7.38 4.25
C THR A 221 12.14 -6.68 5.37
N ASP A 222 13.07 -5.81 4.98
CA ASP A 222 13.93 -5.10 5.90
C ASP A 222 13.25 -3.83 6.41
N HIS A 223 13.04 -3.72 7.70
CA HIS A 223 12.40 -2.56 8.34
C HIS A 223 13.25 -1.29 8.32
N GLU A 224 14.57 -1.42 8.08
CA GLU A 224 15.46 -0.29 7.89
C GLU A 224 15.50 0.20 6.43
N ALA A 225 15.05 -0.63 5.49
CA ALA A 225 15.00 -0.27 4.06
C ALA A 225 13.73 0.54 3.75
N ILE A 226 13.86 1.86 3.79
CA ILE A 226 12.80 2.81 3.51
C ILE A 226 13.24 3.70 2.33
N ASP A 227 12.33 3.94 1.39
CA ASP A 227 12.56 4.93 0.36
C ASP A 227 12.56 6.34 0.97
N PRO A 228 13.68 7.09 0.91
CA PRO A 228 13.81 8.37 1.62
C PRO A 228 12.90 9.47 1.09
N LEU A 229 12.43 9.38 -0.17
CA LEU A 229 11.56 10.38 -0.76
C LEU A 229 10.08 10.18 -0.36
N SER A 230 9.62 8.94 -0.39
CA SER A 230 8.20 8.64 -0.10
C SER A 230 7.96 8.17 1.34
N GLY A 231 8.98 7.77 2.08
CA GLY A 231 8.84 7.10 3.37
C GLY A 231 8.26 5.68 3.28
N THR A 232 8.17 5.13 2.07
CA THR A 232 7.58 3.80 1.84
C THR A 232 8.61 2.70 2.08
N SER A 233 8.18 1.60 2.74
CA SER A 233 9.03 0.42 2.91
C SER A 233 9.39 -0.21 1.56
N VAL A 234 10.65 -0.63 1.41
CA VAL A 234 11.13 -1.34 0.22
C VAL A 234 10.62 -2.78 0.27
N LEU A 235 9.62 -3.09 -0.56
CA LEU A 235 8.98 -4.40 -0.63
C LEU A 235 9.37 -5.21 -1.88
N ASN A 236 10.15 -4.63 -2.78
CA ASN A 236 10.63 -5.24 -4.02
C ASN A 236 12.09 -4.91 -4.25
N GLY A 237 12.80 -5.82 -4.95
CA GLY A 237 14.24 -5.67 -5.14
C GLY A 237 15.04 -6.02 -3.89
N ILE A 238 14.50 -6.85 -3.00
CA ILE A 238 15.15 -7.27 -1.76
C ILE A 238 16.30 -8.22 -2.11
N PRO A 239 17.54 -7.93 -1.74
CA PRO A 239 18.66 -8.86 -1.94
C PRO A 239 18.45 -10.14 -1.15
N VAL A 240 18.55 -11.27 -1.84
CA VAL A 240 18.36 -12.58 -1.21
C VAL A 240 19.39 -13.62 -1.69
N VAL A 241 19.63 -14.59 -0.82
CA VAL A 241 20.32 -15.83 -1.15
C VAL A 241 19.28 -16.95 -1.20
N VAL A 242 19.37 -17.82 -2.21
CA VAL A 242 18.50 -18.98 -2.35
C VAL A 242 19.37 -20.25 -2.34
N ALA A 243 19.01 -21.21 -1.53
CA ALA A 243 19.73 -22.48 -1.41
C ALA A 243 18.75 -23.65 -1.29
N PRO A 244 19.07 -24.83 -1.83
CA PRO A 244 18.25 -26.04 -1.64
C PRO A 244 18.18 -26.42 -0.15
N VAL A 245 17.02 -26.92 0.29
CA VAL A 245 16.87 -27.51 1.62
C VAL A 245 17.15 -29.00 1.50
N ALA A 246 18.13 -29.48 2.28
CA ALA A 246 18.51 -30.88 2.24
C ALA A 246 17.34 -31.81 2.66
N GLY A 247 17.04 -32.85 1.87
CA GLY A 247 16.02 -33.84 2.18
C GLY A 247 14.59 -33.50 1.72
N SER A 248 14.42 -32.50 0.84
CA SER A 248 13.12 -32.17 0.23
C SER A 248 13.05 -32.62 -1.23
#